data_dd8eafbca359881d55bc305751e26b2b
#
_entry.id   dd8eafbca359881d55bc305751e26b2b
#
_cell.length_a   1.000
_cell.length_b   1.000
_cell.length_c   1.000
_cell.angle_alpha   90.00
_cell.angle_beta   90.00
_cell.angle_gamma   90.00
#
_symmetry.space_group_name_H-M   'P 1'
#
loop_
_entity.id
_entity.type
_entity.pdbx_description
1 polymer ?
#
loop_
_entity_poly.entity_id
_entity_poly.type
_entity_poly.pdbx_seq_one_letter_code
_entity_poly.pdbx_strand_id
1 'polypeptide(L)'
;MKKFIYNISFLLSILIISIFVLKKISDIKDSKPNSIMIINNSGITIENFSCKHVDHSISMELFANESSFEFSFISNGESHLELAWFINDSVIHKNYGYYTSGFAISDTVIINTNNEIISNNLSINSDYWATT
;
A
#
# COMPACT_ATOMS: atom_id res chain seq x y z
N MET A 1 -43.96 23.91 -21.42
CA MET A 1 -42.52 24.01 -21.74
C MET A 1 -41.62 23.92 -20.53
N LYS A 2 -41.72 24.72 -19.49
CA LYS A 2 -40.79 24.73 -18.34
C LYS A 2 -40.66 23.36 -17.65
N LYS A 3 -41.73 22.64 -17.35
CA LYS A 3 -41.70 21.32 -16.71
C LYS A 3 -40.98 20.27 -17.55
N PHE A 4 -41.07 20.34 -18.88
CA PHE A 4 -40.40 19.43 -19.80
C PHE A 4 -38.86 19.64 -19.78
N ILE A 5 -38.43 20.89 -19.71
CA ILE A 5 -37.00 21.23 -19.62
C ILE A 5 -36.40 20.75 -18.30
N TYR A 6 -37.11 20.89 -17.16
CA TYR A 6 -36.63 20.38 -15.86
C TYR A 6 -36.50 18.86 -15.85
N ASN A 7 -37.43 18.13 -16.47
CA ASN A 7 -37.35 16.67 -16.54
C ASN A 7 -36.15 16.20 -17.41
N ILE A 8 -35.85 16.88 -18.53
CA ILE A 8 -34.66 16.57 -19.36
C ILE A 8 -33.39 16.86 -18.60
N SER A 9 -33.29 18.00 -17.93
CA SER A 9 -32.11 18.36 -17.13
C SER A 9 -31.86 17.36 -16.02
N PHE A 10 -32.92 16.91 -15.34
CA PHE A 10 -32.82 15.90 -14.27
C PHE A 10 -32.35 14.55 -14.82
N LEU A 11 -32.89 14.08 -15.93
CA LEU A 11 -32.44 12.84 -16.59
C LEU A 11 -30.98 12.91 -17.06
N LEU A 12 -30.56 14.05 -17.57
CA LEU A 12 -29.18 14.26 -18.00
C LEU A 12 -28.19 14.22 -16.81
N SER A 13 -28.57 14.79 -15.68
CA SER A 13 -27.75 14.74 -14.46
C SER A 13 -27.59 13.32 -13.92
N ILE A 14 -28.66 12.52 -13.92
CA ILE A 14 -28.60 11.11 -13.54
C ILE A 14 -27.68 10.32 -14.48
N LEU A 15 -27.77 10.55 -15.78
CA LEU A 15 -26.91 9.89 -16.77
C LEU A 15 -25.44 10.21 -16.53
N ILE A 16 -25.11 11.46 -16.30
CA ILE A 16 -23.73 11.90 -16.03
C ILE A 16 -23.19 11.23 -14.75
N ILE A 17 -23.98 11.24 -13.66
CA ILE A 17 -23.60 10.58 -12.40
C ILE A 17 -23.37 9.08 -12.62
N SER A 18 -24.26 8.41 -13.37
CA SER A 18 -24.12 6.98 -13.67
C SER A 18 -22.84 6.67 -14.44
N ILE A 19 -22.45 7.51 -15.41
CA ILE A 19 -21.19 7.35 -16.16
C ILE A 19 -19.98 7.48 -15.23
N PHE A 20 -19.98 8.47 -14.33
CA PHE A 20 -18.89 8.64 -13.35
C PHE A 20 -18.78 7.45 -12.40
N VAL A 21 -19.90 6.93 -11.90
CA VAL A 21 -19.93 5.75 -11.02
C VAL A 21 -19.42 4.51 -11.74
N LEU A 22 -19.88 4.26 -12.97
CA LEU A 22 -19.44 3.13 -13.78
C LEU A 22 -17.93 3.20 -14.10
N LYS A 23 -17.42 4.39 -14.44
CA LYS A 23 -15.99 4.59 -14.65
C LYS A 23 -15.18 4.27 -13.39
N LYS A 24 -15.60 4.79 -12.24
CA LYS A 24 -14.92 4.51 -10.96
C LYS A 24 -14.92 3.03 -10.59
N ILE A 25 -16.00 2.30 -10.86
CA ILE A 25 -16.10 0.85 -10.65
C ILE A 25 -15.14 0.11 -11.60
N SER A 26 -15.04 0.53 -12.86
CA SER A 26 -14.11 -0.06 -13.83
C SER A 26 -12.67 0.14 -13.40
N ASP A 27 -12.29 1.35 -12.99
CA ASP A 27 -10.94 1.68 -12.55
C ASP A 27 -10.50 0.83 -11.33
N ILE A 28 -11.43 0.55 -10.40
CA ILE A 28 -11.17 -0.33 -9.25
C ILE A 28 -10.98 -1.80 -9.69
N LYS A 29 -11.75 -2.25 -10.67
CA LYS A 29 -11.73 -3.65 -11.12
C LYS A 29 -10.47 -4.00 -11.90
N ASP A 30 -9.85 -3.01 -12.55
CA ASP A 30 -8.63 -3.17 -13.34
C ASP A 30 -7.35 -2.90 -12.51
N SER A 31 -7.47 -2.59 -11.22
CA SER A 31 -6.35 -2.36 -10.33
C SER A 31 -5.60 -3.66 -10.06
N LYS A 32 -4.35 -3.74 -10.50
CA LYS A 32 -3.46 -4.86 -10.14
C LYS A 32 -2.99 -4.67 -8.69
N PRO A 33 -2.85 -5.76 -7.92
CA PRO A 33 -2.32 -5.66 -6.58
C PRO A 33 -0.83 -5.29 -6.59
N ASN A 34 -0.41 -4.53 -5.60
CA ASN A 34 0.97 -4.42 -5.21
C ASN A 34 1.37 -5.70 -4.49
N SER A 35 2.62 -6.12 -4.63
CA SER A 35 3.17 -7.29 -3.97
C SER A 35 4.52 -6.93 -3.37
N ILE A 36 4.63 -6.99 -2.05
CA ILE A 36 5.84 -6.67 -1.31
C ILE A 36 6.32 -7.92 -0.58
N MET A 37 7.50 -8.41 -0.98
CA MET A 37 8.19 -9.46 -0.25
C MET A 37 8.91 -8.83 0.95
N ILE A 38 8.61 -9.25 2.17
CA ILE A 38 9.28 -8.75 3.37
C ILE A 38 10.16 -9.88 3.93
N ILE A 39 11.43 -9.56 4.14
CA ILE A 39 12.46 -10.52 4.59
C ILE A 39 13.03 -10.05 5.92
N ASN A 40 13.02 -10.91 6.92
CA ASN A 40 13.74 -10.68 8.15
C ASN A 40 15.19 -11.19 8.02
N ASN A 41 16.14 -10.29 7.87
CA ASN A 41 17.59 -10.56 7.86
C ASN A 41 18.29 -9.77 8.99
N SER A 42 17.58 -9.59 10.12
CA SER A 42 18.06 -8.84 11.27
C SER A 42 19.07 -9.62 12.13
N GLY A 43 19.22 -10.91 11.91
CA GLY A 43 20.03 -11.81 12.75
C GLY A 43 19.29 -12.35 13.98
N ILE A 44 18.04 -11.91 14.21
CA ILE A 44 17.21 -12.33 15.36
C ILE A 44 15.78 -12.64 14.90
N THR A 45 15.03 -13.38 15.71
CA THR A 45 13.59 -13.46 15.57
C THR A 45 12.98 -12.14 16.05
N ILE A 46 12.18 -11.52 15.19
CA ILE A 46 11.44 -10.29 15.49
C ILE A 46 10.13 -10.65 16.17
N GLU A 47 9.77 -9.95 17.25
CA GLU A 47 8.51 -10.13 17.96
C GLU A 47 7.46 -9.10 17.56
N ASN A 48 6.19 -9.51 17.60
CA ASN A 48 5.03 -8.66 17.34
C ASN A 48 5.18 -7.81 16.08
N PHE A 49 5.65 -8.43 15.00
CA PHE A 49 5.79 -7.75 13.72
C PHE A 49 4.42 -7.41 13.15
N SER A 50 4.28 -6.20 12.62
CA SER A 50 3.11 -5.78 11.87
C SER A 50 3.49 -5.03 10.61
N CYS A 51 2.69 -5.24 9.57
CA CYS A 51 2.79 -4.56 8.29
C CYS A 51 1.40 -4.06 7.91
N LYS A 52 1.26 -2.78 7.60
CA LYS A 52 -0.02 -2.15 7.32
C LYS A 52 0.07 -1.21 6.12
N HIS A 53 -0.96 -1.22 5.29
CA HIS A 53 -1.21 -0.25 4.24
C HIS A 53 -2.71 0.08 4.21
N VAL A 54 -3.09 1.28 4.64
CA VAL A 54 -4.48 1.76 4.75
C VAL A 54 -5.38 0.71 5.43
N ASP A 55 -6.22 0.00 4.67
CA ASP A 55 -7.19 -0.99 5.17
C ASP A 55 -6.65 -2.43 5.18
N HIS A 56 -5.43 -2.65 4.69
CA HIS A 56 -4.78 -3.95 4.64
C HIS A 56 -3.73 -4.05 5.75
N SER A 57 -3.80 -5.10 6.55
CA SER A 57 -2.80 -5.33 7.58
C SER A 57 -2.55 -6.82 7.81
N ILE A 58 -1.32 -7.14 8.18
CA ILE A 58 -0.92 -8.45 8.68
C ILE A 58 -0.09 -8.25 9.94
N SER A 59 -0.22 -9.16 10.89
CA SER A 59 0.59 -9.21 12.09
C SER A 59 1.04 -10.63 12.37
N MET A 60 2.24 -10.76 12.94
CA MET A 60 2.85 -12.01 13.33
C MET A 60 3.41 -11.86 14.75
N GLU A 61 3.12 -12.82 15.62
CA GLU A 61 3.71 -12.82 16.96
C GLU A 61 5.23 -13.00 16.90
N LEU A 62 5.69 -13.90 16.01
CA LEU A 62 7.10 -14.19 15.78
C LEU A 62 7.38 -14.19 14.28
N PHE A 63 8.37 -13.39 13.85
CA PHE A 63 8.89 -13.37 12.49
C PHE A 63 10.34 -13.85 12.52
N ALA A 64 10.55 -15.12 12.20
CA ALA A 64 11.84 -15.79 12.36
C ALA A 64 12.93 -15.13 11.50
N ASN A 65 14.19 -15.15 11.97
CA ASN A 65 15.32 -14.73 11.16
C ASN A 65 15.42 -15.56 9.87
N GLU A 66 15.89 -14.95 8.79
CA GLU A 66 16.00 -15.55 7.45
C GLU A 66 14.67 -16.05 6.85
N SER A 67 13.54 -15.68 7.43
CA SER A 67 12.23 -15.96 6.88
C SER A 67 11.69 -14.78 6.06
N SER A 68 10.69 -15.06 5.23
CA SER A 68 10.03 -14.05 4.41
C SER A 68 8.55 -14.33 4.28
N PHE A 69 7.79 -13.31 3.98
CA PHE A 69 6.39 -13.43 3.55
C PHE A 69 6.04 -12.37 2.51
N GLU A 70 5.00 -12.63 1.75
CA GLU A 70 4.46 -11.71 0.76
C GLU A 70 3.26 -10.96 1.33
N PHE A 71 3.27 -9.64 1.24
CA PHE A 71 2.16 -8.76 1.58
C PHE A 71 1.59 -8.15 0.31
N SER A 72 0.35 -8.51 -0.01
CA SER A 72 -0.34 -8.02 -1.21
C SER A 72 -1.51 -7.11 -0.84
N PHE A 73 -1.64 -5.98 -1.56
CA PHE A 73 -2.70 -5.00 -1.34
C PHE A 73 -3.01 -4.21 -2.61
N ILE A 74 -4.22 -3.65 -2.66
CA ILE A 74 -4.61 -2.70 -3.71
C ILE A 74 -4.57 -1.31 -3.11
N SER A 75 -3.82 -0.40 -3.73
CA SER A 75 -3.78 1.00 -3.31
C SER A 75 -4.97 1.77 -3.89
N ASN A 76 -5.84 2.28 -3.02
CA ASN A 76 -7.01 3.10 -3.39
C ASN A 76 -6.74 4.60 -3.27
N GLY A 77 -5.49 5.00 -3.10
CA GLY A 77 -5.05 6.38 -2.94
C GLY A 77 -3.54 6.46 -2.80
N GLU A 78 -3.06 7.58 -2.33
CA GLU A 78 -1.65 7.80 -2.05
C GLU A 78 -1.35 7.44 -0.59
N SER A 79 -0.42 6.52 -0.36
CA SER A 79 -0.05 6.07 0.98
C SER A 79 1.32 5.38 0.96
N HIS A 80 1.83 5.06 2.14
CA HIS A 80 3.04 4.29 2.37
C HIS A 80 2.72 3.00 3.14
N LEU A 81 3.67 2.10 3.18
CA LEU A 81 3.65 0.91 4.01
C LEU A 81 4.16 1.26 5.40
N GLU A 82 3.38 0.96 6.42
CA GLU A 82 3.78 1.11 7.83
C GLU A 82 4.25 -0.24 8.34
N LEU A 83 5.49 -0.29 8.84
CA LEU A 83 6.08 -1.47 9.46
C LEU A 83 6.34 -1.17 10.93
N ALA A 84 6.01 -2.10 11.81
CA ALA A 84 6.33 -1.99 13.23
C ALA A 84 6.71 -3.36 13.81
N TRP A 85 7.66 -3.36 14.75
CA TRP A 85 8.09 -4.56 15.47
C TRP A 85 8.74 -4.21 16.81
N PHE A 86 8.90 -5.21 17.68
CA PHE A 86 9.53 -5.04 18.98
C PHE A 86 10.96 -5.57 18.98
N ILE A 87 11.85 -4.82 19.63
CA ILE A 87 13.21 -5.22 19.96
C ILE A 87 13.53 -4.70 21.35
N ASN A 88 13.90 -5.60 22.28
CA ASN A 88 14.29 -5.25 23.64
C ASN A 88 13.30 -4.27 24.31
N ASP A 89 12.02 -4.61 24.31
CA ASP A 89 10.91 -3.81 24.86
C ASP A 89 10.68 -2.45 24.19
N SER A 90 11.37 -2.16 23.07
CA SER A 90 11.18 -0.96 22.29
C SER A 90 10.44 -1.25 20.99
N VAL A 91 9.49 -0.40 20.64
CA VAL A 91 8.78 -0.49 19.37
C VAL A 91 9.55 0.28 18.30
N ILE A 92 9.88 -0.40 17.22
CA ILE A 92 10.44 0.22 16.02
C ILE A 92 9.30 0.49 15.05
N HIS A 93 9.19 1.72 14.55
CA HIS A 93 8.26 2.11 13.50
C HIS A 93 9.03 2.58 12.28
N LYS A 94 8.66 2.11 11.10
CA LYS A 94 9.22 2.51 9.81
C LYS A 94 8.14 2.70 8.78
N ASN A 95 8.26 3.75 7.99
CA ASN A 95 7.48 3.95 6.78
C ASN A 95 8.33 3.56 5.58
N TYR A 96 7.71 2.88 4.61
CA TYR A 96 8.41 2.41 3.43
C TYR A 96 7.58 2.62 2.18
N GLY A 97 8.26 3.06 1.11
CA GLY A 97 7.68 3.21 -0.22
C GLY A 97 6.60 4.30 -0.29
N TYR A 98 6.11 4.51 -1.50
CA TYR A 98 4.98 5.38 -1.77
C TYR A 98 4.13 4.71 -2.84
N TYR A 99 2.88 4.43 -2.51
CA TYR A 99 1.97 3.66 -3.35
C TYR A 99 0.81 4.52 -3.75
N THR A 100 0.48 4.51 -5.05
CA THR A 100 -0.65 5.25 -5.60
C THR A 100 -1.64 4.32 -6.29
N SER A 101 -2.89 4.75 -6.41
CA SER A 101 -3.88 4.00 -7.18
C SER A 101 -3.49 3.90 -8.66
N GLY A 102 -3.80 2.76 -9.28
CA GLY A 102 -3.57 2.51 -10.70
C GLY A 102 -2.17 2.01 -11.07
N PHE A 103 -1.24 1.92 -10.12
CA PHE A 103 0.09 1.33 -10.33
C PHE A 103 0.22 0.05 -9.52
N ALA A 104 0.78 -0.99 -10.15
CA ALA A 104 1.18 -2.22 -9.46
C ALA A 104 2.69 -2.21 -9.30
N ILE A 105 3.16 -2.36 -8.08
CA ILE A 105 4.57 -2.40 -7.71
C ILE A 105 4.86 -3.78 -7.14
N SER A 106 5.97 -4.38 -7.56
CA SER A 106 6.54 -5.55 -6.92
C SER A 106 7.91 -5.14 -6.36
N ASP A 107 8.09 -5.30 -5.06
CA ASP A 107 9.32 -4.89 -4.38
C ASP A 107 9.72 -5.89 -3.29
N THR A 108 10.98 -5.77 -2.83
CA THR A 108 11.51 -6.57 -1.73
C THR A 108 12.08 -5.66 -0.66
N VAL A 109 11.55 -5.81 0.54
CA VAL A 109 11.93 -5.08 1.75
C VAL A 109 12.71 -6.00 2.67
N ILE A 110 13.92 -5.63 3.04
CA ILE A 110 14.78 -6.40 3.93
C ILE A 110 14.99 -5.62 5.22
N ILE A 111 14.69 -6.24 6.36
CA ILE A 111 15.03 -5.73 7.68
C ILE A 111 16.43 -6.26 8.00
N ASN A 112 17.41 -5.36 8.12
CA ASN A 112 18.80 -5.72 8.35
C ASN A 112 19.17 -5.80 9.84
N THR A 113 20.41 -6.18 10.13
CA THR A 113 20.95 -6.30 11.49
C THR A 113 21.00 -4.99 12.29
N ASN A 114 20.92 -3.85 11.61
CA ASN A 114 20.85 -2.52 12.27
C ASN A 114 19.40 -2.07 12.49
N ASN A 115 18.40 -2.94 12.21
CA ASN A 115 16.96 -2.60 12.25
C ASN A 115 16.56 -1.50 11.27
N GLU A 116 17.29 -1.42 10.16
CA GLU A 116 17.00 -0.55 9.04
C GLU A 116 16.27 -1.33 7.95
N ILE A 117 15.51 -0.61 7.15
CA ILE A 117 14.83 -1.16 5.97
C ILE A 117 15.70 -0.90 4.75
N ILE A 118 16.02 -1.95 4.01
CA ILE A 118 16.74 -1.87 2.74
C ILE A 118 15.81 -2.40 1.65
N SER A 119 15.67 -1.64 0.55
CA SER A 119 15.00 -2.11 -0.65
C SER A 119 16.01 -2.70 -1.62
N ASN A 120 15.68 -3.85 -2.20
CA ASN A 120 16.46 -4.44 -3.27
C ASN A 120 16.00 -4.03 -4.67
N ASN A 121 14.90 -3.31 -4.80
CA ASN A 121 14.40 -2.90 -6.11
C ASN A 121 14.90 -1.50 -6.47
N LEU A 122 16.03 -1.45 -7.17
CA LEU A 122 16.62 -0.24 -7.78
C LEU A 122 15.81 0.32 -8.97
N SER A 123 14.58 -0.13 -9.21
CA SER A 123 13.85 0.21 -10.44
C SER A 123 12.82 1.33 -10.30
N ILE A 124 12.64 1.94 -9.14
CA ILE A 124 11.80 3.13 -9.00
C ILE A 124 12.61 4.19 -8.26
N ASN A 125 13.11 5.18 -9.01
CA ASN A 125 13.73 6.44 -8.58
C ASN A 125 13.71 6.69 -7.06
N SER A 126 14.73 6.21 -6.36
CA SER A 126 15.03 6.55 -4.97
C SER A 126 15.47 8.02 -4.79
N ASP A 127 15.59 8.77 -5.88
CA ASP A 127 16.12 10.13 -5.86
C ASP A 127 15.11 11.20 -5.39
N TYR A 128 13.84 10.83 -5.17
CA TYR A 128 12.82 11.80 -4.78
C TYR A 128 12.65 11.98 -3.27
N TRP A 129 13.19 11.11 -2.41
CA TRP A 129 12.88 11.11 -0.96
C TRP A 129 14.09 11.16 -0.03
N ALA A 130 15.26 11.51 -0.55
CA ALA A 130 16.49 11.66 0.25
C ALA A 130 16.69 13.09 0.79
N THR A 131 15.64 13.89 0.92
CA THR A 131 15.71 15.22 1.53
C THR A 131 14.54 15.43 2.48
N THR A 132 14.73 15.13 3.72
CA THR A 132 14.46 15.91 4.95
C THR A 132 14.62 15.06 6.18
#